data_f25e43feb92e733bf8f51b90dcb322e2
#
_entry.id   f25e43feb92e733bf8f51b90dcb322e2
#
_cell.length_a   1.000
_cell.length_b   1.000
_cell.length_c   1.000
_cell.angle_alpha   90.00
_cell.angle_beta   90.00
_cell.angle_gamma   90.00
#
_symmetry.space_group_name_H-M   'P 1'
#
loop_
_entity.id
_entity.type
_entity.pdbx_description
1 polymer ?
#
loop_
_entity_poly.entity_id
_entity_poly.type
_entity_poly.pdbx_seq_one_letter_code
_entity_poly.pdbx_strand_id
1 'polypeptide(L)'
;YIPEGSKIIDAGTTPVKDKHENFFLGHYKFPSNITCFSNQNLDILKNLYPQLKTIMGDGKDTKLPPNSYDVSISNATLEHVGSFSNQIKFVKEMERIAKKRAIIITPNKFYPIDFHSMLPFIHWLPKNHHRKILKFFKYDFLAEENNLNLLSKNDLKKIFEMNNFKNYEIVKMKFYGFTSNLILIIN
;
A
#
# COMPACT_ATOMS: atom_id res chain seq x y z
N TYR A 1 -3.11 -16.33 -5.77
CA TYR A 1 -2.44 -15.98 -4.51
C TYR A 1 -3.41 -15.87 -3.30
N ILE A 2 -4.68 -15.62 -3.50
CA ILE A 2 -5.70 -15.53 -2.45
C ILE A 2 -6.65 -16.72 -2.59
N PRO A 3 -6.66 -17.68 -1.63
CA PRO A 3 -7.59 -18.80 -1.68
C PRO A 3 -9.04 -18.32 -1.60
N GLU A 4 -9.95 -19.02 -2.29
CA GLU A 4 -11.38 -18.72 -2.22
C GLU A 4 -11.89 -18.88 -0.79
N GLY A 5 -12.81 -18.01 -0.37
CA GLY A 5 -13.33 -18.01 0.99
C GLY A 5 -12.44 -17.38 2.05
N SER A 6 -11.25 -16.88 1.69
CA SER A 6 -10.35 -16.22 2.65
C SER A 6 -11.00 -15.00 3.29
N LYS A 7 -10.81 -14.84 4.60
CA LYS A 7 -11.11 -13.61 5.35
C LYS A 7 -9.99 -12.61 5.11
N ILE A 8 -10.30 -11.47 4.49
CA ILE A 8 -9.32 -10.50 4.01
C ILE A 8 -9.45 -9.18 4.75
N ILE A 9 -8.32 -8.53 5.04
CA ILE A 9 -8.27 -7.12 5.41
C ILE A 9 -7.57 -6.35 4.29
N ASP A 10 -8.22 -5.26 3.83
CA ASP A 10 -7.68 -4.31 2.84
C ASP A 10 -7.30 -3.02 3.55
N ALA A 11 -6.00 -2.82 3.76
CA ALA A 11 -5.46 -1.69 4.50
C ALA A 11 -5.03 -0.56 3.55
N GLY A 12 -5.62 0.62 3.76
CA GLY A 12 -5.42 1.81 2.95
C GLY A 12 -6.58 2.09 1.99
N THR A 13 -7.74 1.47 2.22
CA THR A 13 -8.98 1.83 1.51
C THR A 13 -9.28 3.32 1.68
N THR A 14 -9.65 4.01 0.59
CA THR A 14 -9.97 5.44 0.58
C THR A 14 -11.49 5.68 0.59
N PRO A 15 -11.99 6.82 1.13
CA PRO A 15 -13.42 7.15 1.11
C PRO A 15 -13.88 7.67 -0.27
N VAL A 16 -13.41 7.06 -1.35
CA VAL A 16 -13.73 7.43 -2.73
C VAL A 16 -14.57 6.34 -3.37
N LYS A 17 -15.65 6.73 -4.05
CA LYS A 17 -16.57 5.79 -4.70
C LYS A 17 -16.05 5.18 -6.00
N ASP A 18 -14.91 5.65 -6.50
CA ASP A 18 -14.32 5.13 -7.74
C ASP A 18 -13.70 3.75 -7.52
N LYS A 19 -14.07 2.79 -8.36
CA LYS A 19 -13.51 1.43 -8.36
C LYS A 19 -12.01 1.38 -8.67
N HIS A 20 -11.50 2.39 -9.38
CA HIS A 20 -10.07 2.46 -9.72
C HIS A 20 -9.22 2.89 -8.53
N GLU A 21 -9.76 3.73 -7.64
CA GLU A 21 -9.11 4.13 -6.39
C GLU A 21 -9.05 2.96 -5.39
N ASN A 22 -10.18 2.28 -5.19
CA ASN A 22 -10.28 1.09 -4.34
C ASN A 22 -10.23 -0.18 -5.19
N PHE A 23 -9.15 -0.35 -5.96
CA PHE A 23 -9.02 -1.36 -7.00
C PHE A 23 -9.33 -2.77 -6.49
N PHE A 24 -8.78 -3.16 -5.33
CA PHE A 24 -9.00 -4.49 -4.79
C PHE A 24 -10.46 -4.72 -4.41
N LEU A 25 -11.05 -3.82 -3.63
CA LEU A 25 -12.47 -3.88 -3.25
C LEU A 25 -13.40 -3.90 -4.46
N GLY A 26 -13.09 -3.08 -5.48
CA GLY A 26 -13.92 -2.91 -6.67
C GLY A 26 -13.92 -4.10 -7.63
N HIS A 27 -12.87 -4.94 -7.59
CA HIS A 27 -12.66 -6.04 -8.56
C HIS A 27 -12.62 -7.44 -7.93
N TYR A 28 -12.60 -7.53 -6.59
CA TYR A 28 -12.60 -8.84 -5.93
C TYR A 28 -13.98 -9.50 -6.01
N LYS A 29 -14.01 -10.77 -6.39
CA LYS A 29 -15.27 -11.52 -6.63
C LYS A 29 -16.18 -11.64 -5.40
N PHE A 30 -15.59 -11.61 -4.18
CA PHE A 30 -16.31 -11.82 -2.92
C PHE A 30 -16.09 -10.63 -1.95
N PRO A 31 -16.65 -9.45 -2.23
CA PRO A 31 -16.43 -8.24 -1.42
C PRO A 31 -16.90 -8.39 0.04
N SER A 32 -17.89 -9.26 0.32
CA SER A 32 -18.35 -9.56 1.68
C SER A 32 -17.28 -10.18 2.59
N ASN A 33 -16.23 -10.77 2.01
CA ASN A 33 -15.10 -11.34 2.75
C ASN A 33 -14.02 -10.31 3.10
N ILE A 34 -14.17 -9.07 2.59
CA ILE A 34 -13.22 -7.98 2.82
C ILE A 34 -13.66 -7.16 4.02
N THR A 35 -12.71 -6.88 4.90
CA THR A 35 -12.77 -5.80 5.88
C THR A 35 -11.88 -4.67 5.40
N CYS A 36 -12.44 -3.50 5.14
CA CYS A 36 -11.68 -2.31 4.76
C CYS A 36 -11.14 -1.61 6.00
N PHE A 37 -9.85 -1.35 6.02
CA PHE A 37 -9.15 -0.66 7.10
C PHE A 37 -8.57 0.66 6.60
N SER A 38 -8.83 1.75 7.29
CA SER A 38 -8.37 3.09 6.90
C SER A 38 -8.16 3.98 8.13
N ASN A 39 -7.34 5.02 7.97
CA ASN A 39 -7.27 6.13 8.91
C ASN A 39 -8.36 7.19 8.67
N GLN A 40 -9.24 6.96 7.68
CA GLN A 40 -10.32 7.85 7.30
C GLN A 40 -11.67 7.15 7.51
N ASN A 41 -12.75 7.93 7.65
CA ASN A 41 -14.11 7.40 7.71
C ASN A 41 -14.54 6.88 6.33
N LEU A 42 -14.94 5.61 6.28
CA LEU A 42 -15.35 4.90 5.06
C LEU A 42 -16.87 4.76 4.90
N ASP A 43 -17.68 5.44 5.68
CA ASP A 43 -19.15 5.27 5.65
C ASP A 43 -19.77 5.55 4.27
N ILE A 44 -19.15 6.43 3.50
CA ILE A 44 -19.59 6.72 2.13
C ILE A 44 -19.57 5.47 1.22
N LEU A 45 -18.70 4.50 1.49
CA LEU A 45 -18.61 3.26 0.73
C LEU A 45 -19.75 2.30 1.04
N LYS A 46 -20.37 2.39 2.21
CA LYS A 46 -21.52 1.55 2.61
C LYS A 46 -22.73 1.76 1.70
N ASN A 47 -22.82 2.92 1.04
CA ASN A 47 -23.86 3.17 0.03
C ASN A 47 -23.70 2.30 -1.23
N LEU A 48 -22.47 1.92 -1.57
CA LEU A 48 -22.16 1.04 -2.71
C LEU A 48 -22.07 -0.43 -2.30
N TYR A 49 -21.62 -0.67 -1.08
CA TYR A 49 -21.41 -1.99 -0.49
C TYR A 49 -22.09 -2.06 0.88
N PRO A 50 -23.43 -2.29 0.97
CA PRO A 50 -24.18 -2.22 2.23
C PRO A 50 -23.67 -3.16 3.33
N GLN A 51 -23.03 -4.27 2.96
CA GLN A 51 -22.48 -5.25 3.90
C GLN A 51 -20.99 -5.06 4.19
N LEU A 52 -20.40 -3.95 3.73
CA LEU A 52 -18.97 -3.68 3.90
C LEU A 52 -18.61 -3.56 5.39
N LYS A 53 -17.63 -4.33 5.80
CA LYS A 53 -17.01 -4.20 7.12
C LYS A 53 -15.93 -3.15 7.05
N THR A 54 -15.97 -2.16 7.93
CA THR A 54 -14.98 -1.08 8.00
C THR A 54 -14.38 -0.98 9.40
N ILE A 55 -13.08 -0.73 9.47
CA ILE A 55 -12.34 -0.45 10.71
C ILE A 55 -11.53 0.80 10.49
N MET A 56 -11.61 1.75 11.41
CA MET A 56 -10.81 2.97 11.40
C MET A 56 -9.64 2.83 12.38
N GLY A 57 -8.42 3.17 11.90
CA GLY A 57 -7.22 3.08 12.73
C GLY A 57 -5.94 3.43 11.97
N ASP A 58 -4.82 3.29 12.66
CA ASP A 58 -3.47 3.49 12.07
C ASP A 58 -2.93 2.14 11.56
N GLY A 59 -2.64 2.06 10.26
CA GLY A 59 -2.11 0.85 9.63
C GLY A 59 -0.71 0.43 10.12
N LYS A 60 -0.01 1.30 10.86
CA LYS A 60 1.27 0.98 11.52
C LYS A 60 1.11 0.31 12.88
N ASP A 61 -0.12 0.35 13.44
CA ASP A 61 -0.49 -0.23 14.72
C ASP A 61 -2.01 -0.41 14.78
N THR A 62 -2.51 -1.45 14.14
CA THR A 62 -3.95 -1.65 13.91
C THR A 62 -4.75 -1.97 15.18
N LYS A 63 -4.09 -2.36 16.27
CA LYS A 63 -4.69 -2.91 17.50
C LYS A 63 -5.49 -4.20 17.28
N LEU A 64 -5.42 -4.80 16.10
CA LEU A 64 -6.04 -6.07 15.81
C LEU A 64 -5.23 -7.24 16.40
N PRO A 65 -5.86 -8.35 16.77
CA PRO A 65 -5.12 -9.55 17.19
C PRO A 65 -4.22 -10.09 16.08
N PRO A 66 -3.08 -10.71 16.41
CA PRO A 66 -2.25 -11.39 15.41
C PRO A 66 -3.06 -12.51 14.73
N ASN A 67 -2.76 -12.79 13.48
CA ASN A 67 -3.40 -13.86 12.69
C ASN A 67 -4.94 -13.76 12.61
N SER A 68 -5.49 -12.54 12.68
CA SER A 68 -6.95 -12.30 12.71
C SER A 68 -7.62 -12.35 11.34
N TYR A 69 -6.82 -12.31 10.26
CA TYR A 69 -7.26 -12.45 8.88
C TYR A 69 -6.43 -13.53 8.17
N ASP A 70 -7.04 -14.22 7.19
CA ASP A 70 -6.28 -15.18 6.37
C ASP A 70 -5.24 -14.45 5.50
N VAL A 71 -5.64 -13.32 4.92
CA VAL A 71 -4.79 -12.49 4.07
C VAL A 71 -4.93 -11.02 4.47
N SER A 72 -3.82 -10.34 4.62
CA SER A 72 -3.78 -8.88 4.61
C SER A 72 -3.34 -8.39 3.24
N ILE A 73 -4.02 -7.38 2.71
CA ILE A 73 -3.67 -6.75 1.45
C ILE A 73 -3.56 -5.24 1.64
N SER A 74 -2.68 -4.61 0.88
CA SER A 74 -2.56 -3.16 0.80
C SER A 74 -2.10 -2.77 -0.59
N ASN A 75 -2.81 -1.86 -1.23
CA ASN A 75 -2.50 -1.40 -2.58
C ASN A 75 -2.25 0.11 -2.57
N ALA A 76 -1.07 0.53 -3.08
CA ALA A 76 -0.68 1.94 -3.22
C ALA A 76 -0.86 2.75 -1.92
N THR A 77 -0.45 2.18 -0.77
CA THR A 77 -0.55 2.81 0.55
C THR A 77 0.81 2.96 1.22
N LEU A 78 1.71 2.00 1.01
CA LEU A 78 3.01 1.94 1.68
C LEU A 78 3.84 3.21 1.45
N GLU A 79 3.75 3.81 0.28
CA GLU A 79 4.42 5.07 -0.06
C GLU A 79 3.84 6.29 0.66
N HIS A 80 2.65 6.17 1.26
CA HIS A 80 1.92 7.25 1.95
C HIS A 80 1.97 7.16 3.49
N VAL A 81 2.62 6.14 4.06
CA VAL A 81 2.69 6.00 5.51
C VAL A 81 3.80 6.84 6.18
N GLY A 82 4.50 7.67 5.39
CA GLY A 82 5.49 8.63 5.86
C GLY A 82 6.93 8.12 5.81
N SER A 83 7.66 8.24 6.92
CA SER A 83 9.09 7.92 6.99
C SER A 83 9.39 6.44 6.69
N PHE A 84 10.64 6.14 6.33
CA PHE A 84 11.08 4.76 6.12
C PHE A 84 10.87 3.88 7.37
N SER A 85 11.03 4.44 8.57
CA SER A 85 10.70 3.75 9.82
C SER A 85 9.21 3.40 9.93
N ASN A 86 8.33 4.29 9.48
CA ASN A 86 6.90 4.03 9.44
C ASN A 86 6.55 2.94 8.42
N GLN A 87 7.25 2.94 7.27
CA GLN A 87 7.08 1.89 6.25
C GLN A 87 7.47 0.51 6.77
N ILE A 88 8.55 0.42 7.56
CA ILE A 88 8.96 -0.81 8.25
C ILE A 88 7.86 -1.29 9.21
N LYS A 89 7.32 -0.39 10.04
CA LYS A 89 6.24 -0.71 11.00
C LYS A 89 4.98 -1.18 10.28
N PHE A 90 4.59 -0.49 9.20
CA PHE A 90 3.41 -0.85 8.41
C PHE A 90 3.53 -2.26 7.82
N VAL A 91 4.66 -2.60 7.20
CA VAL A 91 4.88 -3.94 6.61
C VAL A 91 4.87 -5.02 7.69
N LYS A 92 5.49 -4.76 8.85
CA LYS A 92 5.47 -5.66 10.01
C LYS A 92 4.05 -5.89 10.52
N GLU A 93 3.25 -4.84 10.57
CA GLU A 93 1.87 -4.93 11.06
C GLU A 93 0.98 -5.72 10.09
N MET A 94 1.15 -5.53 8.77
CA MET A 94 0.45 -6.30 7.76
C MET A 94 0.77 -7.80 7.86
N GLU A 95 2.03 -8.16 8.09
CA GLU A 95 2.43 -9.56 8.33
C GLU A 95 1.83 -10.09 9.63
N ARG A 96 1.92 -9.34 10.73
CA ARG A 96 1.44 -9.75 12.05
C ARG A 96 -0.05 -10.14 12.07
N ILE A 97 -0.90 -9.38 11.38
CA ILE A 97 -2.35 -9.61 11.35
C ILE A 97 -2.77 -10.69 10.35
N ALA A 98 -1.89 -11.07 9.44
CA ALA A 98 -2.12 -12.11 8.44
C ALA A 98 -1.78 -13.50 8.98
N LYS A 99 -2.69 -14.47 8.81
CA LYS A 99 -2.48 -15.87 9.20
C LYS A 99 -1.69 -16.65 8.16
N LYS A 100 -1.94 -16.36 6.88
CA LYS A 100 -1.36 -17.11 5.76
C LYS A 100 -0.43 -16.26 4.92
N ARG A 101 -0.82 -14.99 4.65
CA ARG A 101 -0.09 -14.16 3.70
C ARG A 101 -0.38 -12.68 3.84
N ALA A 102 0.67 -11.86 3.80
CA ALA A 102 0.55 -10.42 3.57
C ALA A 102 0.95 -10.08 2.12
N ILE A 103 0.13 -9.29 1.42
CA ILE A 103 0.35 -8.85 0.04
C ILE A 103 0.33 -7.32 0.02
N ILE A 104 1.45 -6.70 -0.32
CA ILE A 104 1.57 -5.24 -0.37
C ILE A 104 2.04 -4.83 -1.75
N ILE A 105 1.29 -3.95 -2.40
CA ILE A 105 1.57 -3.45 -3.74
C ILE A 105 1.95 -1.97 -3.61
N THR A 106 3.09 -1.57 -4.17
CA THR A 106 3.56 -0.19 -4.15
C THR A 106 4.18 0.18 -5.50
N PRO A 107 4.04 1.44 -5.97
CA PRO A 107 4.72 1.92 -7.16
C PRO A 107 6.23 1.76 -7.04
N ASN A 108 6.87 1.38 -8.14
CA ASN A 108 8.32 1.29 -8.18
C ASN A 108 8.92 2.68 -8.40
N LYS A 109 9.75 3.13 -7.47
CA LYS A 109 10.49 4.40 -7.58
C LYS A 109 11.20 4.58 -8.93
N PHE A 110 11.64 3.52 -9.59
CA PHE A 110 12.37 3.59 -10.85
C PHE A 110 11.50 3.37 -12.09
N TYR A 111 10.16 3.50 -11.98
CA TYR A 111 9.32 3.62 -13.15
C TYR A 111 9.54 5.00 -13.79
N PRO A 112 9.56 5.14 -15.13
CA PRO A 112 9.92 6.42 -15.77
C PRO A 112 9.04 7.61 -15.42
N ILE A 113 7.76 7.39 -15.12
CA ILE A 113 6.79 8.42 -14.77
C ILE A 113 6.35 8.21 -13.32
N ASP A 114 6.40 9.26 -12.50
CA ASP A 114 5.79 9.22 -11.16
C ASP A 114 4.27 9.30 -11.29
N PHE A 115 3.57 8.26 -10.86
CA PHE A 115 2.10 8.17 -10.95
C PHE A 115 1.37 9.23 -10.10
N HIS A 116 2.03 9.86 -9.13
CA HIS A 116 1.41 10.88 -8.26
C HIS A 116 1.50 12.29 -8.86
N SER A 117 2.65 12.64 -9.42
CA SER A 117 2.87 13.96 -10.01
C SER A 117 2.75 13.98 -11.54
N MET A 118 2.74 12.80 -12.18
CA MET A 118 2.81 12.60 -13.63
C MET A 118 4.08 13.18 -14.28
N LEU A 119 5.09 13.55 -13.48
CA LEU A 119 6.35 14.11 -13.96
C LEU A 119 7.35 12.98 -14.25
N PRO A 120 8.05 13.03 -15.39
CA PRO A 120 9.03 12.01 -15.75
C PRO A 120 10.35 12.18 -14.99
N PHE A 121 10.94 11.09 -14.54
CA PHE A 121 12.30 10.94 -13.99
C PHE A 121 12.65 11.75 -12.74
N ILE A 122 11.85 12.73 -12.31
CA ILE A 122 12.21 13.64 -11.18
C ILE A 122 12.37 12.88 -9.86
N HIS A 123 11.58 11.83 -9.64
CA HIS A 123 11.60 10.99 -8.46
C HIS A 123 12.81 10.03 -8.39
N TRP A 124 13.62 9.95 -9.47
CA TRP A 124 14.92 9.26 -9.47
C TRP A 124 16.00 10.07 -8.76
N LEU A 125 15.81 11.38 -8.70
CA LEU A 125 16.75 12.27 -8.02
C LEU A 125 16.81 12.00 -6.51
N PRO A 126 17.88 12.45 -5.82
CA PRO A 126 17.92 12.46 -4.37
C PRO A 126 16.67 13.15 -3.79
N LYS A 127 16.14 12.62 -2.67
CA LYS A 127 14.87 13.08 -2.08
C LYS A 127 14.76 14.61 -1.96
N ASN A 128 15.83 15.28 -1.54
CA ASN A 128 15.82 16.73 -1.37
C ASN A 128 15.64 17.51 -2.70
N HIS A 129 16.21 17.02 -3.79
CA HIS A 129 16.03 17.62 -5.11
C HIS A 129 14.63 17.33 -5.66
N HIS A 130 14.17 16.09 -5.55
CA HIS A 130 12.82 15.70 -5.93
C HIS A 130 11.78 16.60 -5.26
N ARG A 131 11.85 16.77 -3.93
CA ARG A 131 10.93 17.61 -3.15
C ARG A 131 10.98 19.09 -3.56
N LYS A 132 12.17 19.64 -3.86
CA LYS A 132 12.28 21.02 -4.38
C LYS A 132 11.60 21.19 -5.73
N ILE A 133 11.74 20.21 -6.62
CA ILE A 133 11.06 20.24 -7.93
C ILE A 133 9.54 20.12 -7.76
N LEU A 134 9.05 19.24 -6.90
CA LEU A 134 7.64 19.14 -6.59
C LEU A 134 7.07 20.47 -6.08
N LYS A 135 7.75 21.14 -5.15
CA LYS A 135 7.35 22.48 -4.67
C LYS A 135 7.35 23.53 -5.78
N PHE A 136 8.36 23.51 -6.66
CA PHE A 136 8.40 24.43 -7.81
C PHE A 136 7.17 24.26 -8.72
N PHE A 137 6.69 23.01 -8.92
CA PHE A 137 5.48 22.74 -9.70
C PHE A 137 4.19 22.80 -8.86
N LYS A 138 4.23 23.36 -7.64
CA LYS A 138 3.07 23.52 -6.72
C LYS A 138 2.44 22.18 -6.26
N TYR A 139 3.21 21.11 -6.22
CA TYR A 139 2.84 19.84 -5.62
C TYR A 139 3.29 19.77 -4.15
N ASP A 140 2.96 20.80 -3.35
CA ASP A 140 3.44 20.93 -1.96
C ASP A 140 3.06 19.72 -1.11
N PHE A 141 1.86 19.19 -1.28
CA PHE A 141 1.38 18.00 -0.59
C PHE A 141 2.32 16.79 -0.84
N LEU A 142 2.68 16.53 -2.10
CA LEU A 142 3.55 15.41 -2.48
C LEU A 142 5.03 15.64 -2.11
N ALA A 143 5.41 16.89 -1.87
CA ALA A 143 6.77 17.23 -1.47
C ALA A 143 7.08 16.87 -0.02
N GLU A 144 6.05 16.61 0.79
CA GLU A 144 6.23 16.23 2.21
C GLU A 144 6.42 14.71 2.35
N GLU A 145 7.39 14.30 3.19
CA GLU A 145 7.70 12.87 3.42
C GLU A 145 6.53 12.08 3.99
N ASN A 146 5.72 12.73 4.80
CA ASN A 146 4.55 12.10 5.39
C ASN A 146 3.47 11.74 4.36
N ASN A 147 3.51 12.37 3.18
CA ASN A 147 2.50 12.19 2.15
C ASN A 147 2.99 11.36 0.97
N LEU A 148 4.31 11.40 0.67
CA LEU A 148 4.89 10.60 -0.40
C LEU A 148 6.34 10.21 -0.10
N ASN A 149 6.61 8.90 -0.06
CA ASN A 149 7.95 8.35 0.15
C ASN A 149 8.13 7.08 -0.69
N LEU A 150 8.41 7.26 -1.97
CA LEU A 150 8.55 6.17 -2.95
C LEU A 150 9.71 5.22 -2.62
N LEU A 151 9.49 3.94 -2.90
CA LEU A 151 10.39 2.84 -2.59
C LEU A 151 10.94 2.18 -3.86
N SER A 152 12.21 1.82 -3.80
CA SER A 152 12.83 0.91 -4.77
C SER A 152 12.78 -0.54 -4.27
N LYS A 153 13.09 -1.49 -5.18
CA LYS A 153 13.26 -2.90 -4.78
C LYS A 153 14.31 -3.09 -3.67
N ASN A 154 15.38 -2.28 -3.67
CA ASN A 154 16.42 -2.37 -2.64
C ASN A 154 15.92 -1.86 -1.28
N ASP A 155 15.08 -0.82 -1.28
CA ASP A 155 14.45 -0.32 -0.04
C ASP A 155 13.52 -1.39 0.55
N LEU A 156 12.76 -2.09 -0.29
CA LEU A 156 11.91 -3.20 0.16
C LEU A 156 12.72 -4.37 0.74
N LYS A 157 13.85 -4.72 0.15
CA LYS A 157 14.75 -5.72 0.73
C LYS A 157 15.25 -5.32 2.12
N LYS A 158 15.63 -4.05 2.31
CA LYS A 158 16.01 -3.53 3.64
C LYS A 158 14.88 -3.64 4.65
N ILE A 159 13.63 -3.37 4.24
CA ILE A 159 12.45 -3.55 5.12
C ILE A 159 12.34 -5.00 5.58
N PHE A 160 12.56 -5.98 4.70
CA PHE A 160 12.53 -7.40 5.05
C PHE A 160 13.66 -7.79 6.00
N GLU A 161 14.88 -7.33 5.73
CA GLU A 161 16.04 -7.55 6.59
C GLU A 161 15.82 -6.98 8.01
N MET A 162 15.32 -5.74 8.10
CA MET A 162 15.06 -5.08 9.38
C MET A 162 13.92 -5.73 10.18
N ASN A 163 12.96 -6.37 9.52
CA ASN A 163 11.88 -7.13 10.17
C ASN A 163 12.23 -8.61 10.39
N ASN A 164 13.41 -9.07 9.93
CA ASN A 164 13.85 -10.48 9.98
C ASN A 164 12.89 -11.44 9.27
N PHE A 165 12.21 -11.01 8.20
CA PHE A 165 11.34 -11.87 7.42
C PHE A 165 12.16 -12.91 6.65
N LYS A 166 11.83 -14.20 6.80
CA LYS A 166 12.55 -15.30 6.16
C LYS A 166 11.91 -15.81 4.90
N ASN A 167 10.58 -15.74 4.83
CA ASN A 167 9.80 -16.29 3.73
C ASN A 167 9.03 -15.18 3.01
N TYR A 168 9.67 -14.59 2.01
CA TYR A 168 9.07 -13.50 1.22
C TYR A 168 9.46 -13.56 -0.25
N GLU A 169 8.64 -12.92 -1.08
CA GLU A 169 8.87 -12.74 -2.50
C GLU A 169 8.63 -11.27 -2.90
N ILE A 170 9.40 -10.76 -3.86
CA ILE A 170 9.14 -9.48 -4.53
C ILE A 170 8.87 -9.75 -6.01
N VAL A 171 7.61 -9.70 -6.39
CA VAL A 171 7.16 -9.83 -7.78
C VAL A 171 7.18 -8.46 -8.47
N LYS A 172 7.64 -8.43 -9.71
CA LYS A 172 7.68 -7.22 -10.54
C LYS A 172 6.49 -7.21 -11.50
N MET A 173 5.61 -6.23 -11.36
CA MET A 173 4.60 -5.95 -12.37
C MET A 173 5.18 -5.03 -13.42
N LYS A 174 5.06 -5.40 -14.70
CA LYS A 174 5.58 -4.60 -15.82
C LYS A 174 4.47 -3.86 -16.56
N PHE A 175 4.76 -2.62 -16.94
CA PHE A 175 3.93 -1.81 -17.82
C PHE A 175 4.82 -1.11 -18.84
N TYR A 176 4.51 -1.24 -20.12
CA TYR A 176 5.35 -0.78 -21.25
C TYR A 176 6.83 -1.20 -21.14
N GLY A 177 7.10 -2.45 -20.73
CA GLY A 177 8.46 -2.98 -20.62
C GLY A 177 9.22 -2.62 -19.32
N PHE A 178 8.78 -1.62 -18.58
CA PHE A 178 9.37 -1.19 -17.32
C PHE A 178 8.63 -1.78 -16.12
N THR A 179 9.32 -1.98 -15.01
CA THR A 179 8.69 -2.39 -13.75
C THR A 179 7.93 -1.21 -13.16
N SER A 180 6.59 -1.24 -13.23
CA SER A 180 5.72 -0.19 -12.73
C SER A 180 5.45 -0.32 -11.24
N ASN A 181 5.12 -1.53 -10.78
CA ASN A 181 4.82 -1.81 -9.39
C ASN A 181 5.67 -2.97 -8.87
N LEU A 182 5.88 -2.95 -7.56
CA LEU A 182 6.50 -4.02 -6.80
C LEU A 182 5.44 -4.63 -5.89
N ILE A 183 5.29 -5.95 -5.94
CA ILE A 183 4.35 -6.69 -5.10
C ILE A 183 5.17 -7.47 -4.09
N LEU A 184 4.98 -7.15 -2.82
CA LEU A 184 5.58 -7.87 -1.70
C LEU A 184 4.62 -8.97 -1.28
N ILE A 185 5.11 -10.19 -1.17
CA ILE A 185 4.37 -11.34 -0.65
C ILE A 185 5.17 -11.89 0.51
N ILE A 186 4.57 -11.92 1.70
CA ILE A 186 5.15 -12.46 2.93
C ILE A 186 4.26 -13.63 3.37
N ASN A 187 4.87 -14.84 3.54
CA ASN A 187 4.17 -16.08 3.89
C ASN A 187 4.49 -16.50 5.33
#